data_c829782bce2d082e6bb1f969d3c8b5ad
#
_entry.id   c829782bce2d082e6bb1f969d3c8b5ad
#
_cell.length_a   1.000
_cell.length_b   1.000
_cell.length_c   1.000
_cell.angle_alpha   90.00
_cell.angle_beta   90.00
_cell.angle_gamma   90.00
#
_symmetry.space_group_name_H-M   'P 1'
#
loop_
_entity.id
_entity.type
_entity.pdbx_description
1 polymer ?
#
loop_
_entity_poly.entity_id
_entity_poly.type
_entity_poly.pdbx_seq_one_letter_code
_entity_poly.pdbx_strand_id
1 'polypeptide(L)'
;MLVHIIADYGAGDLAFAEVVQRIKFHLPDAEPVLVPVPSFCTLAAGFCIAQLGLHPAPPGTLIYHNVAPRSDDPAARPGNAGECLAYARLPTGVRVIGVNSGYTLSFIKDVVEKFRWAASPAEGSQFRSRDVFPQAAAAIALGLPTALGDEIDARALPPPPSSVIAYVDGYGNLKTTIAYDAKKVGPGKRIHVRVNDREYEATVSDGAFAVRHGELTFAPGSSGWPMRQGGEVRWMEVFLRGGNAWDLFGRPAIGSVVSIT
;
A
#
# COMPACT_ATOMS: atom_id res chain seq x y z
N MET A 1 -14.29 -15.85 -3.15
CA MET A 1 -13.73 -14.60 -3.71
C MET A 1 -12.69 -14.07 -2.74
N LEU A 2 -11.42 -13.95 -3.17
CA LEU A 2 -10.34 -13.41 -2.31
C LEU A 2 -10.56 -11.91 -2.03
N VAL A 3 -10.47 -11.50 -0.76
CA VAL A 3 -10.63 -10.10 -0.33
C VAL A 3 -9.45 -9.72 0.58
N HIS A 4 -8.53 -8.91 0.06
CA HIS A 4 -7.49 -8.32 0.91
C HIS A 4 -8.06 -7.11 1.65
N ILE A 5 -7.99 -7.12 2.98
CA ILE A 5 -8.41 -6.00 3.82
C ILE A 5 -7.17 -5.28 4.31
N ILE A 6 -6.82 -4.16 3.66
CA ILE A 6 -5.69 -3.30 4.04
C ILE A 6 -6.23 -2.19 4.93
N ALA A 7 -5.83 -2.19 6.19
CA ALA A 7 -6.30 -1.19 7.15
C ALA A 7 -5.27 -0.91 8.24
N ASP A 8 -5.40 0.23 8.87
CA ASP A 8 -4.55 0.69 9.95
C ASP A 8 -5.09 0.33 11.35
N TYR A 9 -5.93 -0.69 11.38
CA TYR A 9 -6.30 -1.35 12.63
C TYR A 9 -5.12 -2.20 13.10
N GLY A 10 -4.81 -2.19 14.38
CA GLY A 10 -3.74 -3.03 14.92
C GLY A 10 -3.95 -4.52 14.62
N ALA A 11 -2.89 -5.28 14.46
CA ALA A 11 -2.99 -6.74 14.32
C ALA A 11 -3.70 -7.33 15.55
N GLY A 12 -4.79 -8.08 15.32
CA GLY A 12 -5.64 -8.63 16.37
C GLY A 12 -6.68 -7.67 16.96
N ASP A 13 -6.80 -6.45 16.43
CA ASP A 13 -7.82 -5.50 16.84
C ASP A 13 -9.23 -5.98 16.43
N LEU A 14 -10.21 -5.70 17.30
CA LEU A 14 -11.63 -6.01 17.05
C LEU A 14 -12.14 -5.38 15.75
N ALA A 15 -11.62 -4.22 15.35
CA ALA A 15 -12.02 -3.54 14.14
C ALA A 15 -11.87 -4.42 12.89
N PHE A 16 -10.80 -5.22 12.79
CA PHE A 16 -10.67 -6.20 11.69
C PHE A 16 -11.78 -7.25 11.73
N ALA A 17 -12.06 -7.82 12.91
CA ALA A 17 -13.10 -8.83 13.07
C ALA A 17 -14.49 -8.29 12.69
N GLU A 18 -14.83 -7.10 13.15
CA GLU A 18 -16.10 -6.43 12.84
C GLU A 18 -16.24 -6.12 11.35
N VAL A 19 -15.18 -5.62 10.69
CA VAL A 19 -15.18 -5.38 9.25
C VAL A 19 -15.30 -6.68 8.45
N VAL A 20 -14.60 -7.74 8.85
CA VAL A 20 -14.74 -9.07 8.26
C VAL A 20 -16.17 -9.57 8.35
N GLN A 21 -16.80 -9.48 9.53
CA GLN A 21 -18.20 -9.89 9.72
C GLN A 21 -19.14 -9.12 8.76
N ARG A 22 -18.93 -7.81 8.61
CA ARG A 22 -19.77 -6.98 7.73
C ARG A 22 -19.53 -7.27 6.25
N ILE A 23 -18.28 -7.49 5.84
CA ILE A 23 -17.96 -7.91 4.47
C ILE A 23 -18.62 -9.25 4.17
N LYS A 24 -18.48 -10.24 5.05
CA LYS A 24 -19.10 -11.57 4.87
C LYS A 24 -20.64 -11.53 4.94
N PHE A 25 -21.22 -10.61 5.68
CA PHE A 25 -22.67 -10.42 5.69
C PHE A 25 -23.21 -10.03 4.31
N HIS A 26 -22.48 -9.17 3.58
CA HIS A 26 -22.87 -8.72 2.23
C HIS A 26 -22.29 -9.59 1.10
N LEU A 27 -21.18 -10.28 1.34
CA LEU A 27 -20.47 -11.18 0.42
C LEU A 27 -20.14 -12.49 1.16
N PRO A 28 -21.09 -13.42 1.31
CA PRO A 28 -20.89 -14.65 2.11
C PRO A 28 -19.69 -15.49 1.67
N ASP A 29 -19.40 -15.53 0.36
CA ASP A 29 -18.30 -16.29 -0.24
C ASP A 29 -16.95 -15.53 -0.21
N ALA A 30 -16.87 -14.40 0.49
CA ALA A 30 -15.60 -13.68 0.67
C ALA A 30 -14.63 -14.49 1.53
N GLU A 31 -13.38 -14.54 1.09
CA GLU A 31 -12.25 -15.12 1.82
C GLU A 31 -11.31 -13.97 2.23
N PRO A 32 -11.48 -13.40 3.43
CA PRO A 32 -10.74 -12.23 3.86
C PRO A 32 -9.29 -12.57 4.25
N VAL A 33 -8.36 -11.76 3.78
CA VAL A 33 -6.95 -11.76 4.19
C VAL A 33 -6.64 -10.39 4.78
N LEU A 34 -6.23 -10.36 6.05
CA LEU A 34 -5.96 -9.13 6.77
C LEU A 34 -4.53 -8.66 6.48
N VAL A 35 -4.38 -7.40 6.09
CA VAL A 35 -3.11 -6.75 5.81
C VAL A 35 -3.02 -5.48 6.68
N PRO A 36 -2.56 -5.61 7.92
CA PRO A 36 -2.39 -4.46 8.80
C PRO A 36 -1.25 -3.57 8.32
N VAL A 37 -1.47 -2.26 8.36
CA VAL A 37 -0.46 -1.24 8.12
C VAL A 37 -0.38 -0.31 9.34
N PRO A 38 0.72 0.44 9.53
CA PRO A 38 0.81 1.38 10.64
C PRO A 38 -0.31 2.44 10.61
N SER A 39 -0.71 2.92 11.78
CA SER A 39 -1.79 3.90 11.93
C SER A 39 -1.57 5.12 11.04
N PHE A 40 -2.61 5.49 10.30
CA PHE A 40 -2.65 6.64 9.38
C PHE A 40 -1.61 6.62 8.25
N CYS A 41 -0.94 5.48 8.02
CA CYS A 41 0.13 5.38 7.03
C CYS A 41 -0.43 5.10 5.62
N THR A 42 -0.85 6.14 4.92
CA THR A 42 -1.37 6.04 3.54
C THR A 42 -0.33 5.55 2.55
N LEU A 43 0.97 5.82 2.80
CA LEU A 43 2.08 5.36 1.95
C LEU A 43 2.23 3.85 1.98
N ALA A 44 2.22 3.24 3.17
CA ALA A 44 2.26 1.78 3.31
C ALA A 44 1.03 1.11 2.68
N ALA A 45 -0.16 1.71 2.88
CA ALA A 45 -1.38 1.20 2.27
C ALA A 45 -1.29 1.22 0.74
N GLY A 46 -0.85 2.32 0.14
CA GLY A 46 -0.67 2.45 -1.30
C GLY A 46 0.34 1.46 -1.87
N PHE A 47 1.45 1.26 -1.16
CA PHE A 47 2.46 0.27 -1.52
C PHE A 47 1.88 -1.16 -1.51
N CYS A 48 1.14 -1.54 -0.47
CA CYS A 48 0.46 -2.84 -0.38
C CYS A 48 -0.60 -3.01 -1.48
N ILE A 49 -1.38 -1.95 -1.79
CA ILE A 49 -2.36 -1.97 -2.87
C ILE A 49 -1.70 -2.26 -4.21
N ALA A 50 -0.61 -1.59 -4.54
CA ALA A 50 0.12 -1.82 -5.79
C ALA A 50 0.75 -3.22 -5.83
N GLN A 51 1.42 -3.63 -4.75
CA GLN A 51 2.08 -4.93 -4.66
C GLN A 51 1.09 -6.11 -4.82
N LEU A 52 -0.09 -6.02 -4.20
CA LEU A 52 -1.11 -7.07 -4.29
C LEU A 52 -1.98 -6.94 -5.54
N GLY A 53 -2.20 -5.72 -6.01
CA GLY A 53 -3.13 -5.45 -7.10
C GLY A 53 -2.53 -5.56 -8.49
N LEU A 54 -1.24 -5.33 -8.66
CA LEU A 54 -0.57 -5.31 -9.97
C LEU A 54 0.14 -6.63 -10.31
N HIS A 55 0.10 -7.62 -9.43
CA HIS A 55 0.52 -8.98 -9.71
C HIS A 55 -0.66 -9.88 -10.07
N PRO A 56 -0.42 -11.01 -10.77
CA PRO A 56 -1.46 -11.99 -11.04
C PRO A 56 -2.17 -12.43 -9.77
N ALA A 57 -3.49 -12.39 -9.78
CA ALA A 57 -4.34 -12.77 -8.66
C ALA A 57 -5.52 -13.64 -9.13
N PRO A 58 -6.14 -14.43 -8.26
CA PRO A 58 -7.34 -15.18 -8.60
C PRO A 58 -8.43 -14.28 -9.19
N PRO A 59 -9.19 -14.75 -10.20
CA PRO A 59 -10.29 -13.97 -10.77
C PRO A 59 -11.27 -13.49 -9.69
N GLY A 60 -11.69 -12.23 -9.82
CA GLY A 60 -12.61 -11.62 -8.87
C GLY A 60 -11.99 -11.12 -7.59
N THR A 61 -10.65 -11.14 -7.45
CA THR A 61 -9.95 -10.57 -6.28
C THR A 61 -10.35 -9.13 -6.05
N LEU A 62 -10.60 -8.81 -4.79
CA LEU A 62 -10.95 -7.48 -4.29
C LEU A 62 -9.91 -7.03 -3.26
N ILE A 63 -9.44 -5.80 -3.39
CA ILE A 63 -8.73 -5.10 -2.33
C ILE A 63 -9.70 -4.11 -1.71
N TYR A 64 -9.99 -4.29 -0.43
CA TYR A 64 -10.75 -3.37 0.39
C TYR A 64 -9.78 -2.65 1.33
N HIS A 65 -9.74 -1.31 1.30
CA HIS A 65 -8.85 -0.61 2.20
C HIS A 65 -9.54 0.53 2.97
N ASN A 66 -9.05 0.76 4.18
CA ASN A 66 -9.46 1.88 5.01
C ASN A 66 -8.27 2.39 5.80
N VAL A 67 -7.56 3.34 5.20
CA VAL A 67 -6.47 4.09 5.83
C VAL A 67 -6.65 5.56 5.50
N ALA A 68 -7.01 6.36 6.50
CA ALA A 68 -7.29 7.78 6.35
C ALA A 68 -6.75 8.55 7.55
N PRO A 69 -5.84 9.51 7.34
CA PRO A 69 -5.27 10.32 8.42
C PRO A 69 -6.27 11.32 9.05
N ARG A 70 -7.46 11.45 8.46
CA ARG A 70 -8.51 12.39 8.92
C ARG A 70 -8.04 13.86 8.95
N SER A 71 -7.14 14.19 8.02
CA SER A 71 -6.48 15.51 7.96
C SER A 71 -6.59 16.17 6.59
N ASP A 72 -7.46 15.65 5.72
CA ASP A 72 -7.74 16.18 4.39
C ASP A 72 -8.44 17.54 4.41
N ASP A 73 -9.20 17.85 5.50
CA ASP A 73 -9.84 19.11 5.74
C ASP A 73 -9.80 19.44 7.25
N PRO A 74 -9.23 20.59 7.67
CA PRO A 74 -9.20 20.98 9.08
C PRO A 74 -10.55 21.46 9.60
N ALA A 75 -11.54 21.75 8.73
CA ALA A 75 -12.85 22.22 9.14
C ALA A 75 -13.70 21.08 9.73
N ALA A 76 -14.55 21.43 10.71
CA ALA A 76 -15.54 20.51 11.22
C ALA A 76 -16.58 20.17 10.14
N ARG A 77 -16.94 18.90 10.02
CA ARG A 77 -17.90 18.42 9.01
C ARG A 77 -19.21 17.99 9.67
N PRO A 78 -20.37 18.49 9.17
CA PRO A 78 -21.68 18.03 9.64
C PRO A 78 -21.87 16.53 9.37
N GLY A 79 -22.69 15.85 10.18
CA GLY A 79 -23.05 14.46 9.95
C GLY A 79 -21.89 13.47 10.02
N ASN A 80 -20.77 13.86 10.63
CA ASN A 80 -19.53 13.04 10.65
C ASN A 80 -19.04 12.64 9.25
N ALA A 81 -19.17 13.56 8.27
CA ALA A 81 -18.74 13.31 6.91
C ALA A 81 -17.21 13.09 6.84
N GLY A 82 -16.79 11.99 6.24
CA GLY A 82 -15.37 11.62 6.09
C GLY A 82 -14.95 11.61 4.64
N GLU A 83 -13.72 11.15 4.39
CA GLU A 83 -13.16 10.99 3.07
C GLU A 83 -14.03 10.08 2.19
N CYS A 84 -14.04 10.36 0.88
CA CYS A 84 -14.88 9.65 -0.07
C CYS A 84 -14.29 8.27 -0.43
N LEU A 85 -15.18 7.33 -0.68
CA LEU A 85 -14.84 5.99 -1.14
C LEU A 85 -14.61 5.99 -2.65
N ALA A 86 -13.48 5.46 -3.10
CA ALA A 86 -13.12 5.32 -4.50
C ALA A 86 -13.10 3.86 -4.93
N TYR A 87 -13.32 3.64 -6.21
CA TYR A 87 -13.17 2.39 -6.90
C TYR A 87 -12.11 2.52 -7.99
N ALA A 88 -11.18 1.57 -8.05
CA ALA A 88 -10.25 1.43 -9.14
C ALA A 88 -10.27 0.00 -9.69
N ARG A 89 -10.18 -0.14 -11.04
CA ARG A 89 -9.93 -1.41 -11.70
C ARG A 89 -8.52 -1.41 -12.26
N LEU A 90 -7.76 -2.44 -11.93
CA LEU A 90 -6.38 -2.60 -12.36
C LEU A 90 -6.29 -3.50 -13.62
N PRO A 91 -5.18 -3.43 -14.40
CA PRO A 91 -4.99 -4.26 -15.61
C PRO A 91 -5.02 -5.76 -15.34
N THR A 92 -4.72 -6.18 -14.12
CA THR A 92 -4.82 -7.58 -13.66
C THR A 92 -6.25 -8.06 -13.46
N GLY A 93 -7.24 -7.15 -13.57
CA GLY A 93 -8.63 -7.42 -13.21
C GLY A 93 -8.95 -7.28 -11.72
N VAL A 94 -7.93 -7.06 -10.87
CA VAL A 94 -8.12 -6.77 -9.45
C VAL A 94 -8.89 -5.46 -9.29
N ARG A 95 -9.85 -5.47 -8.38
CA ARG A 95 -10.67 -4.31 -8.02
C ARG A 95 -10.20 -3.76 -6.69
N VAL A 96 -10.00 -2.45 -6.62
CA VAL A 96 -9.64 -1.74 -5.39
C VAL A 96 -10.82 -0.88 -4.98
N ILE A 97 -11.24 -0.99 -3.74
CA ILE A 97 -12.30 -0.17 -3.14
C ILE A 97 -11.79 0.32 -1.79
N GLY A 98 -11.76 1.62 -1.62
CA GLY A 98 -11.27 2.20 -0.37
C GLY A 98 -11.26 3.71 -0.38
N VAL A 99 -10.80 4.26 0.71
CA VAL A 99 -10.78 5.70 0.93
C VAL A 99 -9.73 6.37 0.04
N ASN A 100 -10.13 7.38 -0.74
CA ASN A 100 -9.17 8.21 -1.47
C ASN A 100 -8.54 9.22 -0.53
N SER A 101 -7.39 8.88 0.04
CA SER A 101 -6.69 9.71 1.02
C SER A 101 -5.17 9.59 0.88
N GLY A 102 -4.47 10.71 0.92
CA GLY A 102 -3.01 10.77 0.86
C GLY A 102 -2.42 9.96 -0.29
N TYR A 103 -1.54 9.01 0.03
CA TYR A 103 -0.83 8.17 -0.97
C TYR A 103 -1.49 6.81 -1.22
N THR A 104 -2.71 6.54 -0.72
CA THR A 104 -3.34 5.21 -0.82
C THR A 104 -3.47 4.71 -2.26
N LEU A 105 -3.71 5.58 -3.23
CA LEU A 105 -3.88 5.23 -4.63
C LEU A 105 -2.74 5.71 -5.54
N SER A 106 -1.71 6.31 -4.97
CA SER A 106 -0.61 6.96 -5.70
C SER A 106 0.20 6.01 -6.57
N PHE A 107 0.47 4.80 -6.10
CA PHE A 107 1.29 3.83 -6.83
C PHE A 107 0.58 3.17 -8.00
N ILE A 108 -0.76 3.23 -8.04
CA ILE A 108 -1.55 2.66 -9.14
C ILE A 108 -2.06 3.70 -10.13
N LYS A 109 -1.87 5.01 -9.88
CA LYS A 109 -2.46 6.11 -10.63
C LYS A 109 -2.20 6.07 -12.14
N ASP A 110 -1.00 5.63 -12.55
CA ASP A 110 -0.58 5.65 -13.95
C ASP A 110 -1.00 4.38 -14.72
N VAL A 111 -1.51 3.36 -14.01
CA VAL A 111 -1.88 2.06 -14.60
C VAL A 111 -3.37 1.74 -14.48
N VAL A 112 -4.11 2.48 -13.67
CA VAL A 112 -5.54 2.24 -13.45
C VAL A 112 -6.33 2.32 -14.77
N GLU A 113 -7.20 1.31 -15.03
CA GLU A 113 -8.04 1.26 -16.24
C GLU A 113 -9.37 1.99 -16.05
N LYS A 114 -9.91 1.93 -14.83
CA LYS A 114 -11.17 2.60 -14.47
C LYS A 114 -11.03 3.16 -13.06
N PHE A 115 -11.34 4.44 -12.91
CA PHE A 115 -11.24 5.13 -11.63
C PHE A 115 -12.48 6.00 -11.43
N ARG A 116 -13.28 5.67 -10.40
CA ARG A 116 -14.57 6.33 -10.15
C ARG A 116 -14.85 6.44 -8.65
N TRP A 117 -15.67 7.39 -8.28
CA TRP A 117 -16.26 7.41 -6.95
C TRP A 117 -17.17 6.20 -6.76
N ALA A 118 -17.11 5.60 -5.58
CA ALA A 118 -18.10 4.60 -5.18
C ALA A 118 -19.34 5.33 -4.62
N ALA A 119 -20.51 4.86 -5.00
CA ALA A 119 -21.76 5.36 -4.44
C ALA A 119 -21.88 4.94 -2.97
N SER A 120 -21.54 5.83 -2.06
CA SER A 120 -21.67 5.63 -0.62
C SER A 120 -22.04 6.93 0.06
N PRO A 121 -22.85 6.91 1.14
CA PRO A 121 -23.13 8.10 1.92
C PRO A 121 -21.84 8.77 2.42
N ALA A 122 -21.74 10.09 2.31
CA ALA A 122 -20.64 10.85 2.89
C ALA A 122 -20.73 10.91 4.41
N GLU A 123 -21.94 10.96 4.93
CA GLU A 123 -22.29 11.02 6.34
C GLU A 123 -22.47 9.62 6.94
N GLY A 124 -22.60 9.55 8.25
CA GLY A 124 -23.02 8.33 8.94
C GLY A 124 -22.18 7.99 10.16
N SER A 125 -22.00 6.69 10.38
CA SER A 125 -21.35 6.14 11.56
C SER A 125 -19.91 6.64 11.75
N GLN A 126 -19.49 6.72 13.00
CA GLN A 126 -18.07 6.91 13.38
C GLN A 126 -17.18 5.82 12.79
N PHE A 127 -17.71 4.63 12.52
CA PHE A 127 -16.99 3.51 11.96
C PHE A 127 -17.52 3.16 10.55
N ARG A 128 -17.39 4.10 9.60
CA ARG A 128 -17.90 3.95 8.22
C ARG A 128 -17.36 2.72 7.50
N SER A 129 -16.09 2.36 7.73
CA SER A 129 -15.48 1.17 7.15
C SER A 129 -16.08 -0.15 7.63
N ARG A 130 -16.85 -0.14 8.72
CA ARG A 130 -17.66 -1.26 9.16
C ARG A 130 -19.12 -1.12 8.71
N ASP A 131 -19.71 0.06 8.88
CA ASP A 131 -21.18 0.23 8.81
C ASP A 131 -21.68 0.64 7.42
N VAL A 132 -20.83 1.27 6.60
CA VAL A 132 -21.21 1.86 5.31
C VAL A 132 -20.46 1.22 4.13
N PHE A 133 -19.15 1.17 4.18
CA PHE A 133 -18.32 0.76 3.05
C PHE A 133 -18.45 -0.71 2.63
N PRO A 134 -18.68 -1.69 3.52
CA PRO A 134 -18.86 -3.08 3.10
C PRO A 134 -20.04 -3.29 2.17
N GLN A 135 -21.14 -2.56 2.38
CA GLN A 135 -22.31 -2.61 1.47
C GLN A 135 -21.97 -2.04 0.09
N ALA A 136 -21.27 -0.89 0.04
CA ALA A 136 -20.83 -0.30 -1.22
C ALA A 136 -19.85 -1.22 -1.96
N ALA A 137 -18.90 -1.82 -1.23
CA ALA A 137 -17.97 -2.80 -1.78
C ALA A 137 -18.66 -4.02 -2.36
N ALA A 138 -19.68 -4.54 -1.68
CA ALA A 138 -20.48 -5.65 -2.17
C ALA A 138 -21.27 -5.28 -3.44
N ALA A 139 -21.91 -4.13 -3.47
CA ALA A 139 -22.62 -3.63 -4.64
C ALA A 139 -21.72 -3.55 -5.89
N ILE A 140 -20.50 -3.04 -5.72
CA ILE A 140 -19.50 -2.98 -6.79
C ILE A 140 -19.01 -4.39 -7.17
N ALA A 141 -18.76 -5.25 -6.19
CA ALA A 141 -18.32 -6.62 -6.41
C ALA A 141 -19.34 -7.43 -7.22
N LEU A 142 -20.62 -7.20 -6.97
CA LEU A 142 -21.75 -7.82 -7.68
C LEU A 142 -22.08 -7.13 -9.01
N GLY A 143 -21.40 -6.04 -9.35
CA GLY A 143 -21.57 -5.34 -10.63
C GLY A 143 -22.84 -4.52 -10.73
N LEU A 144 -23.41 -4.06 -9.61
CA LEU A 144 -24.63 -3.25 -9.63
C LEU A 144 -24.38 -1.91 -10.34
N PRO A 145 -25.19 -1.53 -11.35
CA PRO A 145 -24.93 -0.32 -12.16
C PRO A 145 -24.89 0.98 -11.35
N THR A 146 -25.68 1.08 -10.29
CA THR A 146 -25.80 2.26 -9.43
C THR A 146 -24.69 2.37 -8.38
N ALA A 147 -23.77 1.38 -8.33
CA ALA A 147 -22.71 1.35 -7.32
C ALA A 147 -21.55 2.34 -7.58
N LEU A 148 -21.46 2.87 -8.80
CA LEU A 148 -20.39 3.78 -9.21
C LEU A 148 -20.96 5.14 -9.61
N GLY A 149 -20.34 6.19 -9.07
CA GLY A 149 -20.57 7.59 -9.41
C GLY A 149 -19.67 8.10 -10.54
N ASP A 150 -19.26 9.36 -10.46
CA ASP A 150 -18.46 10.05 -11.48
C ASP A 150 -17.04 9.50 -11.59
N GLU A 151 -16.40 9.75 -12.73
CA GLU A 151 -14.99 9.44 -12.94
C GLU A 151 -14.11 10.34 -12.06
N ILE A 152 -12.99 9.77 -11.61
CA ILE A 152 -11.95 10.48 -10.89
C ILE A 152 -10.76 10.66 -11.87
N ASP A 153 -10.26 11.87 -11.97
CA ASP A 153 -9.02 12.12 -12.71
C ASP A 153 -7.82 11.61 -11.91
N ALA A 154 -7.22 10.51 -12.35
CA ALA A 154 -6.05 9.93 -11.69
C ALA A 154 -4.85 10.90 -11.63
N ARG A 155 -4.78 11.91 -12.51
CA ARG A 155 -3.72 12.93 -12.48
C ARG A 155 -3.80 13.83 -11.25
N ALA A 156 -4.98 13.94 -10.63
CA ALA A 156 -5.17 14.69 -9.39
C ALA A 156 -4.56 13.98 -8.16
N LEU A 157 -4.27 12.68 -8.28
CA LEU A 157 -3.60 11.95 -7.19
C LEU A 157 -2.14 12.40 -7.06
N PRO A 158 -1.62 12.58 -5.82
CA PRO A 158 -0.23 12.90 -5.61
C PRO A 158 0.67 11.78 -6.16
N PRO A 159 1.85 12.08 -6.70
CA PRO A 159 2.83 11.05 -7.02
C PRO A 159 3.34 10.41 -5.71
N PRO A 160 3.73 9.11 -5.73
CA PRO A 160 4.38 8.53 -4.57
C PRO A 160 5.70 9.26 -4.28
N PRO A 161 6.06 9.48 -2.99
CA PRO A 161 7.32 10.13 -2.66
C PRO A 161 8.50 9.26 -3.09
N SER A 162 9.59 9.90 -3.53
CA SER A 162 10.81 9.23 -3.94
C SER A 162 11.82 9.12 -2.80
N SER A 163 12.66 8.08 -2.84
CA SER A 163 13.78 7.88 -1.91
C SER A 163 13.34 7.87 -0.44
N VAL A 164 12.26 7.18 -0.14
CA VAL A 164 11.77 6.99 1.23
C VAL A 164 11.53 5.50 1.53
N ILE A 165 11.40 5.17 2.80
CA ILE A 165 10.90 3.86 3.23
C ILE A 165 9.40 3.82 2.95
N ALA A 166 8.95 2.92 2.08
CA ALA A 166 7.53 2.73 1.76
C ALA A 166 6.87 1.65 2.63
N TYR A 167 7.62 0.64 3.02
CA TYR A 167 7.12 -0.49 3.80
C TYR A 167 8.25 -1.16 4.59
N VAL A 168 7.92 -1.74 5.72
CA VAL A 168 8.83 -2.60 6.51
C VAL A 168 8.16 -3.95 6.67
N ASP A 169 8.84 -5.01 6.21
CA ASP A 169 8.29 -6.35 6.31
C ASP A 169 8.54 -7.00 7.69
N GLY A 170 8.00 -8.20 7.90
CA GLY A 170 8.11 -8.93 9.18
C GLY A 170 9.54 -9.33 9.56
N TYR A 171 10.49 -9.27 8.65
CA TYR A 171 11.92 -9.50 8.91
C TYR A 171 12.67 -8.21 9.26
N GLY A 172 12.00 -7.04 9.13
CA GLY A 172 12.61 -5.73 9.31
C GLY A 172 13.42 -5.26 8.10
N ASN A 173 13.17 -5.79 6.91
CA ASN A 173 13.76 -5.25 5.69
C ASN A 173 13.07 -3.93 5.34
N LEU A 174 13.87 -2.93 4.91
CA LEU A 174 13.35 -1.62 4.54
C LEU A 174 13.07 -1.60 3.04
N LYS A 175 11.80 -1.65 2.65
CA LYS A 175 11.37 -1.53 1.25
C LYS A 175 11.28 -0.05 0.90
N THR A 176 12.06 0.37 -0.09
CA THR A 176 12.17 1.80 -0.44
C THR A 176 11.41 2.15 -1.71
N THR A 177 11.23 3.43 -1.97
CA THR A 177 10.76 3.96 -3.26
C THR A 177 11.92 4.35 -4.19
N ILE A 178 13.09 3.75 -3.99
CA ILE A 178 14.23 3.87 -4.90
C ILE A 178 14.10 2.75 -5.94
N ALA A 179 13.86 3.13 -7.19
CA ALA A 179 13.76 2.16 -8.27
C ALA A 179 15.14 1.56 -8.60
N TYR A 180 15.16 0.25 -8.85
CA TYR A 180 16.36 -0.41 -9.33
C TYR A 180 16.71 0.08 -10.74
N ASP A 181 17.96 0.50 -10.90
CA ASP A 181 18.54 0.89 -12.19
C ASP A 181 19.92 0.20 -12.34
N ALA A 182 19.96 -0.84 -13.13
CA ALA A 182 21.19 -1.63 -13.38
C ALA A 182 22.37 -0.79 -13.91
N LYS A 183 22.11 0.38 -14.50
CA LYS A 183 23.16 1.27 -15.00
C LYS A 183 23.78 2.14 -13.90
N LYS A 184 23.04 2.40 -12.83
CA LYS A 184 23.46 3.29 -11.73
C LYS A 184 24.12 2.52 -10.60
N VAL A 185 23.71 1.28 -10.38
CA VAL A 185 24.07 0.54 -9.18
C VAL A 185 24.64 -0.82 -9.59
N GLY A 186 25.98 -0.89 -9.71
CA GLY A 186 26.70 -2.13 -10.04
C GLY A 186 26.89 -3.04 -8.81
N PRO A 187 26.69 -4.37 -8.93
CA PRO A 187 26.92 -5.28 -7.82
C PRO A 187 28.39 -5.25 -7.34
N GLY A 188 28.56 -5.45 -6.02
CA GLY A 188 29.86 -5.39 -5.34
C GLY A 188 30.32 -4.01 -4.91
N LYS A 189 29.64 -2.93 -5.33
CA LYS A 189 29.96 -1.57 -4.89
C LYS A 189 29.61 -1.40 -3.40
N ARG A 190 30.53 -0.80 -2.64
CA ARG A 190 30.28 -0.32 -1.29
C ARG A 190 29.65 1.07 -1.36
N ILE A 191 28.63 1.28 -0.57
CA ILE A 191 27.86 2.52 -0.47
C ILE A 191 27.56 2.82 1.01
N HIS A 192 27.22 4.04 1.31
CA HIS A 192 26.64 4.39 2.60
C HIS A 192 25.14 4.60 2.44
N VAL A 193 24.36 3.89 3.26
CA VAL A 193 22.92 4.05 3.38
C VAL A 193 22.65 4.87 4.62
N ARG A 194 21.99 6.01 4.44
CA ARG A 194 21.57 6.88 5.55
C ARG A 194 20.06 6.93 5.63
N VAL A 195 19.54 6.73 6.84
CA VAL A 195 18.13 6.93 7.20
C VAL A 195 18.09 7.79 8.46
N ASN A 196 17.48 8.95 8.36
CA ASN A 196 17.52 9.97 9.41
C ASN A 196 18.97 10.33 9.80
N ASP A 197 19.33 10.20 11.07
CA ASP A 197 20.65 10.46 11.64
C ASP A 197 21.58 9.25 11.65
N ARG A 198 21.13 8.07 11.20
CA ARG A 198 21.90 6.84 11.18
C ARG A 198 22.42 6.54 9.80
N GLU A 199 23.70 6.17 9.72
CA GLU A 199 24.36 5.82 8.48
C GLU A 199 25.20 4.56 8.68
N TYR A 200 25.10 3.63 7.70
CA TYR A 200 25.86 2.38 7.71
C TYR A 200 26.35 2.05 6.31
N GLU A 201 27.53 1.41 6.25
CA GLU A 201 28.05 0.85 5.02
C GLU A 201 27.22 -0.36 4.60
N ALA A 202 26.88 -0.44 3.33
CA ALA A 202 26.18 -1.57 2.71
C ALA A 202 26.84 -1.96 1.39
N THR A 203 26.74 -3.22 1.03
CA THR A 203 27.17 -3.71 -0.28
C THR A 203 25.98 -3.73 -1.23
N VAL A 204 26.14 -3.17 -2.42
CA VAL A 204 25.18 -3.37 -3.49
C VAL A 204 25.28 -4.80 -4.01
N SER A 205 24.16 -5.49 -4.04
CA SER A 205 24.13 -6.90 -4.48
C SER A 205 22.84 -7.25 -5.22
N ASP A 206 22.69 -8.50 -5.56
CA ASP A 206 21.48 -9.06 -6.19
C ASP A 206 20.49 -9.68 -5.19
N GLY A 207 20.82 -9.67 -3.88
CA GLY A 207 19.93 -10.16 -2.83
C GLY A 207 20.62 -10.34 -1.48
N ALA A 208 19.81 -10.64 -0.46
CA ALA A 208 20.25 -10.72 0.93
C ALA A 208 21.34 -11.77 1.19
N PHE A 209 21.41 -12.84 0.38
CA PHE A 209 22.39 -13.90 0.56
C PHE A 209 23.75 -13.61 -0.10
N ALA A 210 23.88 -12.53 -0.84
CA ALA A 210 25.12 -12.15 -1.53
C ALA A 210 26.16 -11.46 -0.63
N VAL A 211 25.83 -11.23 0.64
CA VAL A 211 26.73 -10.67 1.66
C VAL A 211 26.90 -11.64 2.82
N ARG A 212 27.86 -11.40 3.73
CA ARG A 212 28.09 -12.25 4.90
C ARG A 212 27.02 -12.03 5.96
N HIS A 213 26.87 -12.98 6.88
CA HIS A 213 26.04 -12.82 8.06
C HIS A 213 26.47 -11.56 8.86
N GLY A 214 25.51 -10.73 9.24
CA GLY A 214 25.76 -9.47 9.94
C GLY A 214 26.08 -8.29 9.03
N GLU A 215 26.18 -8.47 7.70
CA GLU A 215 26.41 -7.38 6.76
C GLU A 215 25.12 -6.85 6.16
N LEU A 216 25.10 -5.53 5.91
CA LEU A 216 24.03 -4.86 5.19
C LEU A 216 24.23 -5.00 3.68
N THR A 217 23.11 -5.19 2.97
CA THR A 217 23.07 -5.08 1.53
C THR A 217 21.93 -4.18 1.06
N PHE A 218 22.18 -3.46 -0.02
CA PHE A 218 21.20 -2.69 -0.76
C PHE A 218 21.00 -3.39 -2.10
N ALA A 219 19.87 -4.04 -2.27
CA ALA A 219 19.60 -4.93 -3.38
C ALA A 219 18.20 -4.75 -3.93
N PRO A 220 17.95 -5.09 -5.22
CA PRO A 220 16.59 -5.18 -5.73
C PRO A 220 15.85 -6.28 -4.97
N GLY A 221 14.76 -5.87 -4.31
CA GLY A 221 13.96 -6.77 -3.49
C GLY A 221 12.90 -7.53 -4.27
N SER A 222 11.98 -8.14 -3.51
CA SER A 222 10.79 -8.80 -4.06
C SER A 222 9.66 -7.81 -4.40
N SER A 223 9.81 -6.55 -4.05
CA SER A 223 8.82 -5.50 -4.29
C SER A 223 9.00 -4.89 -5.67
N GLY A 224 7.87 -4.73 -6.36
CA GLY A 224 7.82 -4.14 -7.69
C GLY A 224 6.60 -4.65 -8.44
N TRP A 225 6.32 -4.10 -9.61
CA TRP A 225 5.15 -4.44 -10.41
C TRP A 225 5.28 -3.98 -11.87
N PRO A 226 4.49 -4.54 -12.79
CA PRO A 226 4.46 -4.13 -14.18
C PRO A 226 4.04 -2.66 -14.35
N MET A 227 4.65 -1.98 -15.32
CA MET A 227 4.35 -0.60 -15.68
C MET A 227 3.53 -0.52 -16.97
N ARG A 228 2.68 0.48 -17.09
CA ARG A 228 1.80 0.67 -18.26
C ARG A 228 2.55 0.79 -19.60
N GLN A 229 3.73 1.36 -19.57
CA GLN A 229 4.58 1.57 -20.77
C GLN A 229 5.42 0.34 -21.13
N GLY A 230 5.18 -0.78 -20.49
CA GLY A 230 6.01 -1.99 -20.58
C GLY A 230 7.17 -1.99 -19.59
N GLY A 231 7.74 -3.19 -19.35
CA GLY A 231 8.72 -3.39 -18.29
C GLY A 231 8.09 -3.46 -16.90
N GLU A 232 8.95 -3.48 -15.90
CA GLU A 232 8.56 -3.50 -14.49
C GLU A 232 9.37 -2.47 -13.68
N VAL A 233 8.79 -1.94 -12.64
CA VAL A 233 9.53 -1.29 -11.57
C VAL A 233 9.89 -2.35 -10.55
N ARG A 234 11.15 -2.39 -10.14
CA ARG A 234 11.63 -3.14 -8.95
C ARG A 234 12.18 -2.13 -7.97
N TRP A 235 11.82 -2.30 -6.72
CA TRP A 235 12.25 -1.40 -5.67
C TRP A 235 13.50 -1.94 -5.00
N MET A 236 14.42 -1.04 -4.66
CA MET A 236 15.58 -1.37 -3.84
C MET A 236 15.17 -1.53 -2.40
N GLU A 237 15.75 -2.51 -1.74
CA GLU A 237 15.51 -2.81 -0.33
C GLU A 237 16.84 -2.83 0.44
N VAL A 238 16.78 -2.47 1.72
CA VAL A 238 17.90 -2.59 2.65
C VAL A 238 17.68 -3.84 3.49
N PHE A 239 18.62 -4.79 3.39
CA PHE A 239 18.61 -6.05 4.13
C PHE A 239 19.79 -6.11 5.10
N LEU A 240 19.58 -6.65 6.29
CA LEU A 240 20.65 -7.09 7.18
C LEU A 240 20.66 -8.60 7.21
N ARG A 241 21.67 -9.25 6.61
CA ARG A 241 21.71 -10.72 6.58
C ARG A 241 21.82 -11.29 7.99
N GLY A 242 20.82 -12.09 8.40
CA GLY A 242 20.75 -12.69 9.72
C GLY A 242 20.34 -11.74 10.85
N GLY A 243 19.83 -10.54 10.51
CA GLY A 243 19.37 -9.53 11.45
C GLY A 243 18.18 -8.74 10.95
N ASN A 244 17.89 -7.64 11.61
CA ASN A 244 16.77 -6.75 11.35
C ASN A 244 17.31 -5.36 11.03
N ALA A 245 17.19 -4.93 9.76
CA ALA A 245 17.65 -3.62 9.30
C ALA A 245 16.85 -2.48 9.96
N TRP A 246 15.55 -2.66 10.16
CA TRP A 246 14.71 -1.65 10.81
C TRP A 246 15.16 -1.34 12.23
N ASP A 247 15.50 -2.38 13.02
CA ASP A 247 16.05 -2.19 14.37
C ASP A 247 17.42 -1.50 14.32
N LEU A 248 18.30 -1.90 13.39
CA LEU A 248 19.63 -1.31 13.23
C LEU A 248 19.52 0.20 12.97
N PHE A 249 18.61 0.61 12.09
CA PHE A 249 18.37 2.02 11.79
C PHE A 249 17.51 2.75 12.86
N GLY A 250 17.18 2.10 13.99
CA GLY A 250 16.46 2.72 15.11
C GLY A 250 14.97 2.81 14.90
N ARG A 251 14.40 1.89 14.15
CA ARG A 251 12.98 1.80 13.85
C ARG A 251 12.42 3.05 13.17
N PRO A 252 13.01 3.48 12.03
CA PRO A 252 12.54 4.65 11.33
C PRO A 252 11.08 4.50 10.92
N ALA A 253 10.35 5.61 10.91
CA ALA A 253 8.98 5.63 10.43
C ALA A 253 8.93 5.39 8.91
N ILE A 254 7.84 4.82 8.42
CA ILE A 254 7.54 4.81 6.99
C ILE A 254 7.41 6.27 6.52
N GLY A 255 7.99 6.58 5.34
CA GLY A 255 8.16 7.94 4.85
C GLY A 255 9.50 8.58 5.22
N SER A 256 10.31 7.97 6.10
CA SER A 256 11.67 8.45 6.36
C SER A 256 12.52 8.42 5.09
N VAL A 257 13.27 9.50 4.86
CA VAL A 257 14.14 9.66 3.68
C VAL A 257 15.31 8.68 3.75
N VAL A 258 15.58 8.04 2.63
CA VAL A 258 16.73 7.16 2.41
C VAL A 258 17.68 7.83 1.44
N SER A 259 18.90 8.10 1.84
CA SER A 259 19.95 8.63 0.97
C SER A 259 21.09 7.62 0.80
N ILE A 260 21.64 7.61 -0.41
CA ILE A 260 22.69 6.69 -0.83
C ILE A 260 23.88 7.54 -1.33
N THR A 261 25.09 7.29 -0.77
CA THR A 261 26.32 7.98 -1.14
C THR A 261 27.47 7.01 -1.44
#